data_af317c2654befafeb686001a34e7f5b6
#
_entry.id   af317c2654befafeb686001a34e7f5b6
#
_cell.length_a   1.000
_cell.length_b   1.000
_cell.length_c   1.000
_cell.angle_alpha   90.00
_cell.angle_beta   90.00
_cell.angle_gamma   90.00
#
_symmetry.space_group_name_H-M   'P 1'
#
loop_
_entity.id
_entity.type
_entity.pdbx_description
1 polymer ?
#
loop_
_entity_poly.entity_id
_entity_poly.type
_entity_poly.pdbx_seq_one_letter_code
_entity_poly.pdbx_strand_id
1 'polypeptide(L)'
;MDPPVYDTLILSDVHLGSDCSRAHDATRVLKENSFRRLILLGDIFADLNFGRLTKEHWRFLGYIRKLSNPKRKVEVVWVEGNHDHGLTDVMSHLVGVKVYQEFAWEYAGLRHLAIHGHQFDGFAVNSVRLNHLGTLLYLWVQKLDLKGKPVARLIDRLNTNWLRMSSKVASGALSYARQHGVDRIFCGHTHEALYREQDSVQYYNAGGWTDSKPTYLTIGEEGVRIHGYQEHEYQHEHRDHEHDERPDHCDPGKERGEADSALAELAGESGLPEDAEYESIGR
;
A
#
# COMPACT_ATOMS: atom_id res chain seq x y z
N MET A 1 7.51 -29.69 6.79
CA MET A 1 7.72 -29.25 5.39
C MET A 1 7.99 -27.77 5.45
N ASP A 2 9.08 -27.31 4.86
CA ASP A 2 9.31 -25.88 4.73
C ASP A 2 8.16 -25.27 3.89
N PRO A 3 7.72 -24.06 4.21
CA PRO A 3 6.66 -23.41 3.43
C PRO A 3 7.13 -23.24 1.98
N PRO A 4 6.20 -23.38 1.01
CA PRO A 4 6.55 -23.23 -0.39
C PRO A 4 7.16 -21.85 -0.66
N VAL A 5 8.25 -21.81 -1.40
CA VAL A 5 8.89 -20.55 -1.80
C VAL A 5 8.25 -20.11 -3.12
N TYR A 6 7.45 -19.05 -3.09
CA TYR A 6 6.90 -18.44 -4.29
C TYR A 6 7.97 -17.66 -5.08
N ASP A 7 7.85 -17.61 -6.39
CA ASP A 7 8.66 -16.70 -7.19
C ASP A 7 8.27 -15.25 -6.89
N THR A 8 6.97 -14.96 -6.96
CA THR A 8 6.45 -13.60 -6.76
C THR A 8 5.22 -13.60 -5.85
N LEU A 9 5.15 -12.64 -4.94
CA LEU A 9 3.96 -12.26 -4.18
C LEU A 9 3.55 -10.84 -4.58
N ILE A 10 2.25 -10.61 -4.83
CA ILE A 10 1.71 -9.31 -5.24
C ILE A 10 0.66 -8.85 -4.23
N LEU A 11 0.84 -7.64 -3.72
CA LEU A 11 -0.13 -6.88 -2.93
C LEU A 11 -0.51 -5.61 -3.69
N SER A 12 -1.79 -5.21 -3.64
CA SER A 12 -2.30 -3.97 -4.23
C SER A 12 -3.23 -3.25 -3.26
N ASP A 13 -3.42 -1.95 -3.45
CA ASP A 13 -4.48 -1.15 -2.81
C ASP A 13 -4.49 -1.28 -1.27
N VAL A 14 -3.33 -1.07 -0.64
CA VAL A 14 -3.18 -1.12 0.83
C VAL A 14 -3.73 0.15 1.49
N HIS A 15 -3.67 1.29 0.78
CA HIS A 15 -4.19 2.59 1.20
C HIS A 15 -3.75 3.02 2.61
N LEU A 16 -2.44 3.03 2.86
CA LEU A 16 -1.88 3.54 4.12
C LEU A 16 -2.33 5.00 4.34
N GLY A 17 -2.78 5.31 5.55
CA GLY A 17 -3.40 6.60 5.89
C GLY A 17 -4.91 6.57 5.86
N SER A 18 -5.55 5.53 5.30
CA SER A 18 -6.98 5.25 5.43
C SER A 18 -7.29 4.54 6.75
N ASP A 19 -8.43 4.89 7.38
CA ASP A 19 -8.92 4.21 8.58
C ASP A 19 -9.36 2.75 8.30
N CYS A 20 -9.63 2.43 7.02
CA CYS A 20 -9.99 1.08 6.58
C CYS A 20 -8.77 0.23 6.19
N SER A 21 -7.55 0.79 6.20
CA SER A 21 -6.35 0.08 5.78
C SER A 21 -6.04 -1.10 6.71
N ARG A 22 -5.89 -2.28 6.13
CA ARG A 22 -5.49 -3.51 6.83
C ARG A 22 -3.99 -3.78 6.72
N ALA A 23 -3.17 -2.73 6.89
CA ALA A 23 -1.71 -2.80 6.79
C ALA A 23 -1.07 -3.82 7.77
N HIS A 24 -1.69 -4.02 8.96
CA HIS A 24 -1.26 -5.03 9.91
C HIS A 24 -1.36 -6.43 9.32
N ASP A 25 -2.51 -6.76 8.72
CA ASP A 25 -2.78 -8.07 8.12
C ASP A 25 -1.93 -8.29 6.87
N ALA A 26 -1.76 -7.26 6.03
CA ALA A 26 -0.83 -7.31 4.90
C ALA A 26 0.61 -7.62 5.37
N THR A 27 1.06 -7.00 6.47
CA THR A 27 2.37 -7.29 7.06
C THR A 27 2.47 -8.74 7.54
N ARG A 28 1.39 -9.30 8.08
CA ARG A 28 1.33 -10.71 8.52
C ARG A 28 1.51 -11.65 7.33
N VAL A 29 0.76 -11.44 6.23
CA VAL A 29 0.90 -12.23 5.00
C VAL A 29 2.34 -12.21 4.50
N LEU A 30 2.98 -11.05 4.49
CA LEU A 30 4.39 -10.93 4.07
C LEU A 30 5.35 -11.70 4.99
N LYS A 31 5.04 -11.85 6.27
CA LYS A 31 5.87 -12.60 7.23
C LYS A 31 5.65 -14.12 7.18
N GLU A 32 4.43 -14.53 6.85
CA GLU A 32 4.03 -15.94 6.82
C GLU A 32 4.37 -16.63 5.50
N ASN A 33 4.68 -15.86 4.44
CA ASN A 33 5.02 -16.41 3.14
C ASN A 33 6.49 -16.20 2.79
N SER A 34 7.07 -17.16 2.08
CA SER A 34 8.42 -17.08 1.53
C SER A 34 8.33 -16.80 0.03
N PHE A 35 9.03 -15.77 -0.45
CA PHE A 35 9.01 -15.35 -1.85
C PHE A 35 10.35 -14.73 -2.27
N ARG A 36 10.65 -14.77 -3.56
CA ARG A 36 11.84 -14.14 -4.15
C ARG A 36 11.62 -12.70 -4.56
N ARG A 37 10.38 -12.37 -4.96
CA ARG A 37 9.96 -11.04 -5.39
C ARG A 37 8.69 -10.63 -4.69
N LEU A 38 8.64 -9.38 -4.25
CA LEU A 38 7.44 -8.70 -3.79
C LEU A 38 7.09 -7.58 -4.77
N ILE A 39 5.87 -7.56 -5.28
CA ILE A 39 5.34 -6.46 -6.07
C ILE A 39 4.27 -5.74 -5.25
N LEU A 40 4.51 -4.47 -4.94
CA LEU A 40 3.52 -3.53 -4.41
C LEU A 40 2.89 -2.85 -5.62
N LEU A 41 1.63 -3.22 -5.94
CA LEU A 41 1.00 -2.94 -7.22
C LEU A 41 0.06 -1.73 -7.16
N GLY A 42 0.59 -0.58 -6.73
CA GLY A 42 -0.09 0.72 -6.70
C GLY A 42 -1.06 0.91 -5.55
N ASP A 43 -1.42 2.16 -5.33
CA ASP A 43 -2.31 2.65 -4.29
C ASP A 43 -1.95 2.11 -2.88
N ILE A 44 -0.62 2.10 -2.61
CA ILE A 44 -0.10 1.70 -1.31
C ILE A 44 -0.43 2.80 -0.27
N PHE A 45 -0.47 4.06 -0.68
CA PHE A 45 -0.95 5.18 0.13
C PHE A 45 -2.36 5.59 -0.29
N ALA A 46 -3.17 6.03 0.67
CA ALA A 46 -4.50 6.61 0.40
C ALA A 46 -4.38 8.03 -0.16
N ASP A 47 -3.39 8.77 0.28
CA ASP A 47 -3.04 10.12 -0.17
C ASP A 47 -1.62 10.48 0.29
N LEU A 48 -1.15 11.68 -0.08
CA LEU A 48 0.18 12.18 0.29
C LEU A 48 0.24 12.79 1.70
N ASN A 49 -0.79 12.66 2.51
CA ASN A 49 -0.80 13.18 3.88
C ASN A 49 -0.21 12.16 4.87
N PHE A 50 1.11 12.11 4.96
CA PHE A 50 1.83 11.21 5.87
C PHE A 50 1.52 11.41 7.35
N GLY A 51 0.93 12.55 7.73
CA GLY A 51 0.47 12.80 9.10
C GLY A 51 -0.69 11.88 9.54
N ARG A 52 -1.36 11.21 8.58
CA ARG A 52 -2.41 10.22 8.85
C ARG A 52 -1.89 8.81 9.08
N LEU A 53 -0.59 8.57 8.89
CA LEU A 53 -0.01 7.25 9.04
C LEU A 53 0.02 6.83 10.51
N THR A 54 -0.66 5.73 10.81
CA THR A 54 -0.68 5.12 12.14
C THR A 54 0.62 4.34 12.42
N LYS A 55 0.80 3.89 13.64
CA LYS A 55 1.92 3.02 14.03
C LYS A 55 2.00 1.73 13.18
N GLU A 56 0.85 1.16 12.82
CA GLU A 56 0.78 -0.05 12.00
C GLU A 56 1.21 0.23 10.55
N HIS A 57 0.85 1.40 10.00
CA HIS A 57 1.30 1.82 8.69
C HIS A 57 2.82 1.99 8.64
N TRP A 58 3.42 2.61 9.65
CA TRP A 58 4.87 2.72 9.76
C TRP A 58 5.57 1.37 9.94
N ARG A 59 4.94 0.42 10.64
CA ARG A 59 5.44 -0.95 10.75
C ARG A 59 5.45 -1.68 9.41
N PHE A 60 4.41 -1.50 8.59
CA PHE A 60 4.35 -2.04 7.24
C PHE A 60 5.52 -1.48 6.40
N LEU A 61 5.66 -0.15 6.31
CA LEU A 61 6.75 0.49 5.57
C LEU A 61 8.14 0.07 6.08
N GLY A 62 8.31 -0.03 7.39
CA GLY A 62 9.54 -0.52 8.01
C GLY A 62 9.85 -1.98 7.62
N TYR A 63 8.81 -2.82 7.47
CA TYR A 63 8.98 -4.18 7.00
C TYR A 63 9.37 -4.24 5.52
N ILE A 64 8.73 -3.44 4.66
CA ILE A 64 9.13 -3.28 3.25
C ILE A 64 10.60 -2.84 3.15
N ARG A 65 10.99 -1.83 3.93
CA ARG A 65 12.39 -1.38 4.00
C ARG A 65 13.36 -2.49 4.44
N LYS A 66 12.93 -3.34 5.38
CA LYS A 66 13.71 -4.52 5.80
C LYS A 66 13.86 -5.55 4.68
N LEU A 67 12.80 -5.81 3.92
CA LEU A 67 12.81 -6.73 2.78
C LEU A 67 13.71 -6.21 1.66
N SER A 68 13.72 -4.90 1.37
CA SER A 68 14.53 -4.28 0.33
C SER A 68 16.04 -4.30 0.63
N ASN A 69 16.45 -4.74 1.83
CA ASN A 69 17.87 -4.89 2.15
C ASN A 69 18.50 -5.99 1.26
N PRO A 70 19.59 -5.70 0.52
CA PRO A 70 20.24 -6.67 -0.37
C PRO A 70 20.62 -8.01 0.28
N LYS A 71 20.88 -8.00 1.59
CA LYS A 71 21.19 -9.23 2.35
C LYS A 71 20.01 -10.20 2.43
N ARG A 72 18.78 -9.74 2.22
CA ARG A 72 17.57 -10.56 2.25
C ARG A 72 17.33 -11.34 0.96
N LYS A 73 17.99 -10.95 -0.14
CA LYS A 73 17.82 -11.57 -1.46
C LYS A 73 16.35 -11.58 -1.95
N VAL A 74 15.56 -10.61 -1.53
CA VAL A 74 14.20 -10.38 -2.01
C VAL A 74 14.23 -9.15 -2.90
N GLU A 75 13.75 -9.29 -4.12
CA GLU A 75 13.51 -8.16 -5.01
C GLU A 75 12.19 -7.49 -4.62
N VAL A 76 12.24 -6.24 -4.22
CA VAL A 76 11.04 -5.45 -3.91
C VAL A 76 10.82 -4.45 -5.04
N VAL A 77 9.66 -4.56 -5.67
CA VAL A 77 9.21 -3.72 -6.79
C VAL A 77 7.99 -2.92 -6.32
N TRP A 78 7.97 -1.64 -6.62
CA TRP A 78 6.80 -0.79 -6.39
C TRP A 78 6.29 -0.29 -7.74
N VAL A 79 5.04 -0.56 -8.06
CA VAL A 79 4.35 -0.01 -9.23
C VAL A 79 3.48 1.15 -8.74
N GLU A 80 3.54 2.28 -9.42
CA GLU A 80 2.82 3.49 -9.07
C GLU A 80 1.31 3.35 -9.32
N GLY A 81 0.50 3.72 -8.33
CA GLY A 81 -0.95 3.86 -8.46
C GLY A 81 -1.37 5.31 -8.70
N ASN A 82 -2.67 5.56 -8.83
CA ASN A 82 -3.18 6.91 -9.00
C ASN A 82 -3.15 7.74 -7.69
N HIS A 83 -3.18 7.10 -6.54
CA HIS A 83 -3.01 7.73 -5.23
C HIS A 83 -1.54 7.94 -4.84
N ASP A 84 -0.64 7.15 -5.40
CA ASP A 84 0.82 7.21 -5.16
C ASP A 84 1.56 8.11 -6.14
N HIS A 85 0.86 8.75 -7.08
CA HIS A 85 1.49 9.51 -8.15
C HIS A 85 2.38 10.63 -7.60
N GLY A 86 3.62 10.71 -8.12
CA GLY A 86 4.60 11.70 -7.69
C GLY A 86 5.43 11.30 -6.46
N LEU A 87 5.25 10.09 -5.91
CA LEU A 87 6.05 9.58 -4.79
C LEU A 87 7.36 8.88 -5.22
N THR A 88 7.60 8.74 -6.51
CA THR A 88 8.72 7.96 -7.07
C THR A 88 10.06 8.28 -6.40
N ASP A 89 10.42 9.56 -6.35
CA ASP A 89 11.70 9.98 -5.76
C ASP A 89 11.70 9.81 -4.24
N VAL A 90 10.61 10.17 -3.57
CA VAL A 90 10.48 10.08 -2.12
C VAL A 90 10.58 8.62 -1.66
N MET A 91 9.90 7.69 -2.31
CA MET A 91 9.90 6.28 -1.94
C MET A 91 11.24 5.62 -2.23
N SER A 92 11.88 5.97 -3.34
CA SER A 92 13.22 5.48 -3.66
C SER A 92 14.23 5.83 -2.55
N HIS A 93 14.18 7.06 -2.04
CA HIS A 93 15.10 7.51 -0.99
C HIS A 93 14.70 7.04 0.41
N LEU A 94 13.41 7.09 0.75
CA LEU A 94 12.92 6.77 2.09
C LEU A 94 12.88 5.25 2.36
N VAL A 95 12.31 4.51 1.43
CA VAL A 95 12.11 3.05 1.57
C VAL A 95 13.23 2.26 0.89
N GLY A 96 13.95 2.89 -0.03
CA GLY A 96 15.03 2.25 -0.81
C GLY A 96 14.50 1.24 -1.81
N VAL A 97 13.31 1.50 -2.36
CA VAL A 97 12.63 0.67 -3.36
C VAL A 97 12.44 1.49 -4.62
N LYS A 98 12.79 0.91 -5.77
CA LYS A 98 12.57 1.55 -7.05
C LYS A 98 11.10 1.50 -7.42
N VAL A 99 10.56 2.65 -7.86
CA VAL A 99 9.17 2.79 -8.30
C VAL A 99 9.11 2.78 -9.83
N TYR A 100 8.12 2.09 -10.37
CA TYR A 100 7.88 1.91 -11.80
C TYR A 100 6.45 2.31 -12.14
N GLN A 101 6.19 2.74 -13.35
CA GLN A 101 4.82 2.90 -13.86
C GLN A 101 4.21 1.55 -14.25
N GLU A 102 5.06 0.68 -14.80
CA GLU A 102 4.77 -0.71 -15.09
C GLU A 102 6.04 -1.54 -14.92
N PHE A 103 5.90 -2.80 -14.59
CA PHE A 103 7.02 -3.70 -14.36
C PHE A 103 6.81 -5.01 -15.12
N ALA A 104 7.74 -5.32 -16.03
CA ALA A 104 7.73 -6.56 -16.81
C ALA A 104 8.82 -7.51 -16.36
N TRP A 105 8.52 -8.81 -16.30
CA TRP A 105 9.48 -9.87 -15.99
C TRP A 105 9.11 -11.18 -16.67
N GLU A 106 10.05 -12.10 -16.68
CA GLU A 106 9.83 -13.46 -17.18
C GLU A 106 9.91 -14.46 -16.03
N TYR A 107 9.01 -15.44 -16.03
CA TYR A 107 9.03 -16.58 -15.13
C TYR A 107 8.40 -17.80 -15.81
N ALA A 108 9.07 -18.97 -15.68
CA ALA A 108 8.62 -20.23 -16.27
C ALA A 108 8.34 -20.14 -17.79
N GLY A 109 9.13 -19.33 -18.52
CA GLY A 109 8.98 -19.14 -19.97
C GLY A 109 7.81 -18.25 -20.39
N LEU A 110 7.10 -17.62 -19.44
CA LEU A 110 6.00 -16.70 -19.70
C LEU A 110 6.42 -15.26 -19.38
N ARG A 111 5.92 -14.32 -20.18
CA ARG A 111 6.11 -12.88 -19.98
C ARG A 111 4.98 -12.32 -19.15
N HIS A 112 5.35 -11.67 -18.05
CA HIS A 112 4.46 -11.08 -17.06
C HIS A 112 4.58 -9.57 -17.09
N LEU A 113 3.45 -8.87 -16.83
CA LEU A 113 3.40 -7.43 -16.71
C LEU A 113 2.53 -7.05 -15.51
N ALA A 114 3.07 -6.23 -14.61
CA ALA A 114 2.34 -5.60 -13.52
C ALA A 114 2.14 -4.11 -13.85
N ILE A 115 0.89 -3.66 -13.83
CA ILE A 115 0.47 -2.27 -14.04
C ILE A 115 -0.76 -2.02 -13.17
N HIS A 116 -0.82 -0.86 -12.48
CA HIS A 116 -1.89 -0.65 -11.49
C HIS A 116 -3.30 -0.80 -12.05
N GLY A 117 -3.56 -0.31 -13.25
CA GLY A 117 -4.85 -0.52 -13.93
C GLY A 117 -5.71 0.73 -14.08
N HIS A 118 -5.44 1.81 -13.35
CA HIS A 118 -6.15 3.09 -13.49
C HIS A 118 -6.08 3.67 -14.91
N GLN A 119 -5.05 3.31 -15.67
CA GLN A 119 -4.85 3.71 -17.07
C GLN A 119 -5.97 3.21 -17.98
N PHE A 120 -6.64 2.11 -17.61
CA PHE A 120 -7.72 1.49 -18.38
C PHE A 120 -9.11 1.95 -17.94
N ASP A 121 -9.18 2.70 -16.85
CA ASP A 121 -10.38 3.35 -16.39
C ASP A 121 -10.58 4.68 -17.14
N GLY A 122 -11.49 4.70 -18.11
CA GLY A 122 -11.77 5.90 -18.92
C GLY A 122 -12.29 7.12 -18.12
N PHE A 123 -12.54 6.98 -16.80
CA PHE A 123 -12.84 8.08 -15.89
C PHE A 123 -11.57 8.77 -15.37
N ALA A 124 -10.45 8.05 -15.22
CA ALA A 124 -9.21 8.58 -14.66
C ALA A 124 -8.55 9.63 -15.55
N VAL A 125 -8.75 9.54 -16.87
CA VAL A 125 -8.13 10.48 -17.84
C VAL A 125 -8.72 11.89 -17.77
N ASN A 126 -9.95 12.06 -17.23
CA ASN A 126 -10.64 13.36 -17.19
C ASN A 126 -10.84 13.98 -15.80
N SER A 127 -10.39 13.38 -14.71
CA SER A 127 -10.88 13.81 -13.40
C SER A 127 -9.91 13.84 -12.23
N VAL A 128 -8.72 14.40 -12.39
CA VAL A 128 -7.89 14.83 -11.22
C VAL A 128 -8.69 15.77 -10.30
N ARG A 129 -9.64 16.54 -10.85
CA ARG A 129 -10.54 17.42 -10.08
C ARG A 129 -11.73 16.67 -9.45
N LEU A 130 -12.20 15.55 -10.03
CA LEU A 130 -13.31 14.78 -9.51
C LEU A 130 -12.87 13.83 -8.37
N ASN A 131 -11.63 13.36 -8.38
CA ASN A 131 -11.06 12.53 -7.32
C ASN A 131 -11.01 13.27 -5.97
N HIS A 132 -10.69 14.57 -5.95
CA HIS A 132 -10.76 15.37 -4.72
C HIS A 132 -12.20 15.48 -4.17
N LEU A 133 -13.18 15.61 -5.05
CA LEU A 133 -14.60 15.69 -4.64
C LEU A 133 -15.10 14.31 -4.14
N GLY A 134 -14.68 13.22 -4.79
CA GLY A 134 -14.98 11.84 -4.38
C GLY A 134 -14.38 11.50 -3.02
N THR A 135 -13.13 11.89 -2.79
CA THR A 135 -12.43 11.69 -1.51
C THR A 135 -13.09 12.50 -0.38
N LEU A 136 -13.49 13.75 -0.65
CA LEU A 136 -14.21 14.57 0.34
C LEU A 136 -15.61 14.00 0.64
N LEU A 137 -16.33 13.52 -0.37
CA LEU A 137 -17.63 12.88 -0.18
C LEU A 137 -17.51 11.56 0.60
N TYR A 138 -16.48 10.75 0.32
CA TYR A 138 -16.18 9.51 1.04
C TYR A 138 -15.85 9.79 2.51
N LEU A 139 -15.01 10.78 2.80
CA LEU A 139 -14.71 11.22 4.17
C LEU A 139 -15.92 11.80 4.90
N TRP A 140 -16.85 12.43 4.17
CA TRP A 140 -18.12 12.94 4.72
C TRP A 140 -19.06 11.79 5.08
N VAL A 141 -19.17 10.78 4.22
CA VAL A 141 -19.99 9.58 4.45
C VAL A 141 -19.48 8.78 5.65
N GLN A 142 -18.16 8.65 5.83
CA GLN A 142 -17.57 8.00 7.02
C GLN A 142 -17.91 8.74 8.33
N LYS A 143 -18.03 10.07 8.29
CA LYS A 143 -18.42 10.87 9.48
C LYS A 143 -19.91 10.82 9.80
N LEU A 144 -20.77 10.42 8.85
CA LEU A 144 -22.21 10.38 8.98
C LEU A 144 -22.78 9.01 9.30
N ASP A 145 -21.96 7.98 9.54
CA ASP A 145 -22.42 6.63 9.89
C ASP A 145 -22.94 6.57 11.33
N LEU A 146 -24.06 7.24 11.54
CA LEU A 146 -24.89 7.18 12.71
C LEU A 146 -25.91 6.04 12.54
N LYS A 147 -25.69 4.91 13.20
CA LYS A 147 -26.64 3.88 13.65
C LYS A 147 -27.91 3.68 12.77
N GLY A 148 -27.79 3.20 11.55
CA GLY A 148 -28.96 2.77 10.79
C GLY A 148 -28.70 2.64 9.29
N LYS A 149 -28.45 1.48 8.84
CA LYS A 149 -28.30 0.84 7.52
C LYS A 149 -28.87 1.44 6.20
N PRO A 150 -29.06 2.76 5.97
CA PRO A 150 -29.35 3.25 4.62
C PRO A 150 -28.09 3.29 3.73
N VAL A 151 -26.88 3.34 4.33
CA VAL A 151 -25.60 3.37 3.60
C VAL A 151 -25.33 2.03 2.89
N ALA A 152 -25.69 0.90 3.49
CA ALA A 152 -25.55 -0.42 2.86
C ALA A 152 -26.34 -0.52 1.53
N ARG A 153 -27.54 0.07 1.43
CA ARG A 153 -28.33 0.07 0.18
C ARG A 153 -27.78 1.02 -0.88
N LEU A 154 -27.11 2.09 -0.48
CA LEU A 154 -26.41 2.98 -1.41
C LEU A 154 -25.16 2.28 -1.96
N ILE A 155 -24.45 1.54 -1.12
CA ILE A 155 -23.28 0.72 -1.48
C ILE A 155 -23.69 -0.36 -2.49
N ASP A 156 -24.84 -1.03 -2.32
CA ASP A 156 -25.33 -2.02 -3.28
C ASP A 156 -25.66 -1.42 -4.67
N ARG A 157 -26.12 -0.17 -4.72
CA ARG A 157 -26.30 0.55 -6.00
C ARG A 157 -24.97 1.00 -6.62
N LEU A 158 -23.98 1.32 -5.82
CA LEU A 158 -22.64 1.64 -6.27
C LEU A 158 -21.93 0.37 -6.78
N ASN A 159 -22.24 -0.80 -6.21
CA ASN A 159 -21.66 -2.10 -6.59
C ASN A 159 -21.85 -2.43 -8.08
N THR A 160 -22.98 -2.04 -8.67
CA THR A 160 -23.23 -2.27 -10.12
C THR A 160 -22.28 -1.42 -11.00
N ASN A 161 -21.89 -0.24 -10.55
CA ASN A 161 -20.91 0.60 -11.24
C ASN A 161 -19.49 0.04 -11.09
N TRP A 162 -19.15 -0.53 -9.94
CA TRP A 162 -17.88 -1.20 -9.70
C TRP A 162 -17.67 -2.42 -10.61
N LEU A 163 -18.68 -3.28 -10.74
CA LEU A 163 -18.64 -4.44 -11.63
C LEU A 163 -18.41 -4.05 -13.10
N ARG A 164 -19.00 -2.93 -13.54
CA ARG A 164 -18.78 -2.38 -14.90
C ARG A 164 -17.35 -1.83 -15.03
N MET A 165 -16.83 -1.21 -14.00
CA MET A 165 -15.46 -0.68 -13.97
C MET A 165 -14.44 -1.81 -14.01
N SER A 166 -14.59 -2.84 -13.17
CA SER A 166 -13.73 -4.03 -13.15
C SER A 166 -13.68 -4.72 -14.51
N SER A 167 -14.85 -4.84 -15.18
CA SER A 167 -14.94 -5.42 -16.53
C SER A 167 -14.21 -4.57 -17.58
N LYS A 168 -14.30 -3.25 -17.49
CA LYS A 168 -13.66 -2.31 -18.41
C LYS A 168 -12.14 -2.32 -18.24
N VAL A 169 -11.67 -2.25 -16.99
CA VAL A 169 -10.24 -2.35 -16.66
C VAL A 169 -9.66 -3.67 -17.17
N ALA A 170 -10.33 -4.80 -16.91
CA ALA A 170 -9.88 -6.10 -17.40
C ALA A 170 -9.79 -6.15 -18.93
N SER A 171 -10.79 -5.62 -19.66
CA SER A 171 -10.78 -5.61 -21.13
C SER A 171 -9.68 -4.72 -21.69
N GLY A 172 -9.45 -3.55 -21.08
CA GLY A 172 -8.37 -2.64 -21.45
C GLY A 172 -6.99 -3.26 -21.21
N ALA A 173 -6.80 -3.87 -20.04
CA ALA A 173 -5.56 -4.55 -19.66
C ALA A 173 -5.25 -5.73 -20.59
N LEU A 174 -6.23 -6.58 -20.93
CA LEU A 174 -6.07 -7.68 -21.87
C LEU A 174 -5.69 -7.19 -23.28
N SER A 175 -6.30 -6.08 -23.73
CA SER A 175 -5.92 -5.48 -25.01
C SER A 175 -4.49 -4.95 -25.00
N TYR A 176 -4.10 -4.29 -23.91
CA TYR A 176 -2.74 -3.76 -23.71
C TYR A 176 -1.70 -4.89 -23.71
N ALA A 177 -1.96 -5.95 -22.94
CA ALA A 177 -1.07 -7.11 -22.84
C ALA A 177 -0.83 -7.76 -24.22
N ARG A 178 -1.88 -7.93 -25.02
CA ARG A 178 -1.76 -8.46 -26.40
C ARG A 178 -0.87 -7.59 -27.29
N GLN A 179 -1.04 -6.27 -27.23
CA GLN A 179 -0.23 -5.34 -28.03
C GLN A 179 1.25 -5.38 -27.65
N HIS A 180 1.57 -5.71 -26.38
CA HIS A 180 2.94 -5.78 -25.87
C HIS A 180 3.51 -7.21 -25.86
N GLY A 181 2.76 -8.20 -26.37
CA GLY A 181 3.19 -9.59 -26.41
C GLY A 181 3.43 -10.19 -25.03
N VAL A 182 2.55 -9.89 -24.07
CA VAL A 182 2.60 -10.34 -22.68
C VAL A 182 1.59 -11.47 -22.51
N ASP A 183 1.99 -12.55 -21.80
CA ASP A 183 1.14 -13.72 -21.57
C ASP A 183 0.24 -13.50 -20.33
N ARG A 184 0.72 -12.77 -19.32
CA ARG A 184 0.00 -12.52 -18.06
C ARG A 184 0.10 -11.06 -17.65
N ILE A 185 -1.04 -10.44 -17.38
CA ILE A 185 -1.12 -9.07 -16.87
C ILE A 185 -1.78 -9.04 -15.49
N PHE A 186 -1.16 -8.29 -14.57
CA PHE A 186 -1.58 -8.14 -13.18
C PHE A 186 -1.97 -6.69 -12.91
N CYS A 187 -3.17 -6.51 -12.33
CA CYS A 187 -3.70 -5.20 -11.96
C CYS A 187 -4.20 -5.17 -10.50
N GLY A 188 -4.47 -3.98 -10.00
CA GLY A 188 -5.21 -3.63 -8.80
C GLY A 188 -6.35 -2.68 -9.14
N HIS A 189 -6.41 -1.52 -8.47
CA HIS A 189 -7.28 -0.37 -8.73
C HIS A 189 -8.77 -0.61 -8.48
N THR A 190 -9.31 -1.75 -8.86
CA THR A 190 -10.76 -2.00 -8.71
C THR A 190 -11.13 -2.64 -7.38
N HIS A 191 -10.17 -2.94 -6.52
CA HIS A 191 -10.31 -3.60 -5.22
C HIS A 191 -11.03 -4.97 -5.29
N GLU A 192 -11.34 -5.47 -6.49
CA GLU A 192 -12.03 -6.73 -6.71
C GLU A 192 -11.07 -7.77 -7.29
N ALA A 193 -10.82 -8.84 -6.55
CA ALA A 193 -10.03 -9.95 -7.04
C ALA A 193 -10.73 -10.63 -8.22
N LEU A 194 -10.08 -10.67 -9.36
CA LEU A 194 -10.68 -11.16 -10.61
C LEU A 194 -9.65 -11.90 -11.46
N TYR A 195 -10.08 -13.02 -12.06
CA TYR A 195 -9.37 -13.70 -13.14
C TYR A 195 -10.17 -13.63 -14.42
N ARG A 196 -9.52 -13.34 -15.52
CA ARG A 196 -10.06 -13.47 -16.88
C ARG A 196 -9.00 -13.96 -17.83
N GLU A 197 -9.44 -14.68 -18.89
CA GLU A 197 -8.57 -15.09 -19.98
C GLU A 197 -9.23 -14.74 -21.30
N GLN A 198 -8.45 -14.24 -22.24
CA GLN A 198 -8.89 -13.97 -23.60
C GLN A 198 -7.71 -14.08 -24.57
N ASP A 199 -7.90 -14.85 -25.65
CA ASP A 199 -6.89 -15.02 -26.70
C ASP A 199 -5.51 -15.47 -26.14
N SER A 200 -5.53 -16.43 -25.21
CA SER A 200 -4.36 -16.97 -24.47
C SER A 200 -3.63 -15.97 -23.57
N VAL A 201 -4.16 -14.77 -23.37
CA VAL A 201 -3.65 -13.80 -22.39
C VAL A 201 -4.46 -13.89 -21.12
N GLN A 202 -3.78 -13.98 -19.99
CA GLN A 202 -4.39 -14.09 -18.67
C GLN A 202 -4.32 -12.75 -17.92
N TYR A 203 -5.45 -12.31 -17.40
CA TYR A 203 -5.60 -11.14 -16.55
C TYR A 203 -5.88 -11.57 -15.12
N TYR A 204 -5.18 -10.96 -14.17
CA TYR A 204 -5.39 -11.12 -12.74
C TYR A 204 -5.51 -9.76 -12.07
N ASN A 205 -6.51 -9.60 -11.19
CA ASN A 205 -6.59 -8.47 -10.28
C ASN A 205 -6.30 -8.94 -8.86
N ALA A 206 -5.42 -8.24 -8.16
CA ALA A 206 -4.97 -8.60 -6.82
C ALA A 206 -6.00 -8.28 -5.73
N GLY A 207 -7.07 -7.54 -6.06
CA GLY A 207 -8.00 -7.01 -5.07
C GLY A 207 -7.39 -5.89 -4.23
N GLY A 208 -7.85 -5.70 -2.99
CA GLY A 208 -7.38 -4.62 -2.11
C GLY A 208 -7.34 -5.02 -0.65
N TRP A 209 -6.84 -4.09 0.21
CA TRP A 209 -6.66 -4.29 1.65
C TRP A 209 -7.44 -3.27 2.49
N THR A 210 -8.52 -2.77 1.95
CA THR A 210 -9.45 -1.86 2.64
C THR A 210 -10.79 -2.53 2.97
N ASP A 211 -11.05 -3.69 2.38
CA ASP A 211 -12.31 -4.42 2.52
C ASP A 211 -12.25 -5.53 3.58
N SER A 212 -13.41 -6.10 3.88
CA SER A 212 -13.53 -7.23 4.81
C SER A 212 -12.91 -8.53 4.30
N LYS A 213 -12.63 -8.63 3.01
CA LYS A 213 -12.06 -9.80 2.33
C LYS A 213 -10.81 -9.43 1.53
N PRO A 214 -9.70 -9.05 2.20
CA PRO A 214 -8.48 -8.73 1.49
C PRO A 214 -7.95 -9.93 0.72
N THR A 215 -7.30 -9.64 -0.40
CA THR A 215 -6.72 -10.66 -1.26
C THR A 215 -5.30 -10.31 -1.67
N TYR A 216 -4.55 -11.33 -2.08
CA TYR A 216 -3.21 -11.20 -2.64
C TYR A 216 -2.96 -12.31 -3.66
N LEU A 217 -1.94 -12.13 -4.49
CA LEU A 217 -1.57 -13.11 -5.49
C LEU A 217 -0.21 -13.72 -5.17
N THR A 218 -0.07 -15.00 -5.52
CA THR A 218 1.23 -15.67 -5.57
C THR A 218 1.46 -16.30 -6.92
N ILE A 219 2.72 -16.30 -7.35
CA ILE A 219 3.18 -16.97 -8.56
C ILE A 219 4.25 -17.99 -8.15
N GLY A 220 4.07 -19.22 -8.54
CA GLY A 220 4.96 -20.32 -8.23
C GLY A 220 4.93 -21.38 -9.33
N GLU A 221 5.50 -22.56 -9.04
CA GLU A 221 5.55 -23.69 -9.99
C GLU A 221 4.17 -24.14 -10.45
N GLU A 222 3.15 -24.02 -9.59
CA GLU A 222 1.77 -24.39 -9.92
C GLU A 222 0.99 -23.27 -10.65
N GLY A 223 1.66 -22.17 -11.03
CA GLY A 223 1.09 -21.02 -11.69
C GLY A 223 0.72 -19.88 -10.76
N VAL A 224 -0.34 -19.12 -11.14
CA VAL A 224 -0.86 -17.97 -10.37
C VAL A 224 -2.01 -18.41 -9.50
N ARG A 225 -2.00 -18.00 -8.23
CA ARG A 225 -3.10 -18.23 -7.29
C ARG A 225 -3.57 -16.92 -6.67
N ILE A 226 -4.89 -16.77 -6.55
CA ILE A 226 -5.54 -15.71 -5.79
C ILE A 226 -5.83 -16.27 -4.39
N HIS A 227 -5.34 -15.60 -3.37
CA HIS A 227 -5.57 -15.98 -1.98
C HIS A 227 -6.46 -14.94 -1.28
N GLY A 228 -7.51 -15.43 -0.60
CA GLY A 228 -8.26 -14.60 0.35
C GLY A 228 -7.56 -14.66 1.72
N TYR A 229 -7.35 -13.50 2.33
CA TYR A 229 -6.89 -13.44 3.71
C TYR A 229 -8.06 -13.74 4.65
N GLN A 230 -7.88 -14.75 5.52
CA GLN A 230 -8.80 -15.07 6.60
C GLN A 230 -8.11 -14.74 7.92
N GLU A 231 -8.79 -13.93 8.73
CA GLU A 231 -8.33 -13.67 10.08
C GLU A 231 -8.43 -14.95 10.90
N HIS A 232 -7.29 -15.54 11.27
CA HIS A 232 -7.30 -16.59 12.26
C HIS A 232 -7.60 -15.95 13.61
N GLU A 233 -8.80 -16.20 14.16
CA GLU A 233 -9.08 -15.93 15.58
C GLU A 233 -8.06 -16.71 16.41
N TYR A 234 -7.03 -16.03 16.87
CA TYR A 234 -6.25 -16.53 17.98
C TYR A 234 -7.16 -16.53 19.20
N GLN A 235 -7.62 -17.70 19.60
CA GLN A 235 -8.11 -17.90 20.97
C GLN A 235 -6.96 -17.43 21.86
N HIS A 236 -7.17 -16.30 22.52
CA HIS A 236 -6.34 -15.90 23.64
C HIS A 236 -6.49 -16.98 24.70
N GLU A 237 -5.58 -17.96 24.74
CA GLU A 237 -5.32 -18.69 25.96
C GLU A 237 -4.84 -17.65 26.97
N HIS A 238 -5.72 -17.29 27.89
CA HIS A 238 -5.40 -16.61 29.11
C HIS A 238 -4.32 -17.45 29.81
N ARG A 239 -3.07 -17.09 29.61
CA ARG A 239 -2.04 -17.39 30.60
C ARG A 239 -2.21 -16.35 31.71
N ASP A 240 -2.84 -16.79 32.76
CA ASP A 240 -2.79 -16.13 34.06
C ASP A 240 -1.32 -15.98 34.43
N HIS A 241 -0.79 -14.80 34.27
CA HIS A 241 0.48 -14.43 34.89
C HIS A 241 0.18 -13.92 36.28
N GLU A 242 0.66 -14.73 37.22
CA GLU A 242 0.79 -14.44 38.62
C GLU A 242 1.22 -13.00 38.87
N HIS A 243 0.61 -12.42 39.90
CA HIS A 243 0.97 -11.19 40.55
C HIS A 243 2.47 -11.07 40.74
N ASP A 244 3.11 -10.13 40.04
CA ASP A 244 4.38 -9.58 40.44
C ASP A 244 4.10 -8.18 41.01
N GLU A 245 4.10 -8.10 42.33
CA GLU A 245 3.98 -6.88 43.11
C GLU A 245 5.20 -5.98 42.83
N ARG A 246 4.98 -4.89 42.07
CA ARG A 246 5.95 -3.80 42.02
C ARG A 246 5.52 -2.68 42.99
N PRO A 247 6.43 -2.19 43.84
CA PRO A 247 6.09 -1.16 44.80
C PRO A 247 5.82 0.18 44.12
N ASP A 248 4.71 0.81 44.52
CA ASP A 248 4.40 2.19 44.25
C ASP A 248 5.49 3.10 44.83
N HIS A 249 6.16 3.86 44.00
CA HIS A 249 6.70 5.18 44.26
C HIS A 249 7.27 5.80 43.00
N CYS A 250 6.47 6.56 42.27
CA CYS A 250 6.94 7.63 41.40
C CYS A 250 6.29 8.93 41.87
N ASP A 251 7.08 9.74 42.54
CA ASP A 251 6.80 11.13 42.90
C ASP A 251 6.88 12.01 41.64
N PRO A 252 5.82 12.73 41.24
CA PRO A 252 5.80 13.52 39.99
C PRO A 252 6.41 14.93 40.14
N GLY A 253 7.25 15.16 41.14
CA GLY A 253 7.75 16.48 41.50
C GLY A 253 9.15 16.89 41.05
N LYS A 254 9.94 16.02 40.39
CA LYS A 254 11.38 16.27 40.20
C LYS A 254 11.91 16.40 38.76
N GLU A 255 11.10 16.33 37.72
CA GLU A 255 11.59 16.39 36.33
C GLU A 255 11.29 17.69 35.57
N ARG A 256 10.96 18.80 36.26
CA ARG A 256 10.77 20.11 35.58
C ARG A 256 11.98 21.05 35.65
N GLY A 257 13.10 20.64 36.22
CA GLY A 257 14.28 21.49 36.43
C GLY A 257 15.42 21.36 35.42
N GLU A 258 15.49 20.26 34.67
CA GLU A 258 16.65 19.99 33.77
C GLU A 258 16.40 20.23 32.27
N ALA A 259 15.14 20.35 31.82
CA ALA A 259 14.84 20.61 30.42
C ALA A 259 14.98 22.09 30.03
N ASP A 260 14.83 23.03 30.94
CA ASP A 260 14.96 24.47 30.67
C ASP A 260 16.40 24.97 30.64
N SER A 261 17.37 24.22 31.17
CA SER A 261 18.78 24.60 31.13
C SER A 261 19.48 24.21 29.81
N ALA A 262 19.04 23.15 29.16
CA ALA A 262 19.64 22.68 27.90
C ALA A 262 19.21 23.48 26.67
N LEU A 263 18.06 24.19 26.74
CA LEU A 263 17.58 25.05 25.64
C LEU A 263 18.20 26.46 25.69
N ALA A 264 18.73 26.91 26.82
CA ALA A 264 19.40 28.21 26.93
C ALA A 264 20.84 28.19 26.43
N GLU A 265 21.50 27.04 26.42
CA GLU A 265 22.89 26.89 25.95
C GLU A 265 23.03 26.77 24.41
N LEU A 266 21.97 26.38 23.71
CA LEU A 266 21.94 26.26 22.24
C LEU A 266 21.57 27.55 21.49
N ALA A 267 21.15 28.58 22.20
CA ALA A 267 20.77 29.90 21.61
C ALA A 267 21.93 30.92 21.59
N GLY A 268 23.13 30.57 22.09
CA GLY A 268 24.25 31.49 22.28
C GLY A 268 25.32 31.53 21.18
N GLU A 269 25.32 30.60 20.22
CA GLU A 269 26.36 30.57 19.18
C GLU A 269 25.78 30.40 17.78
N SER A 270 25.27 31.47 17.20
CA SER A 270 25.21 31.61 15.73
C SER A 270 25.39 33.08 15.32
N GLY A 271 26.65 33.52 15.29
CA GLY A 271 27.07 34.67 14.51
C GLY A 271 27.03 34.29 13.04
N LEU A 272 26.05 34.81 12.31
CA LEU A 272 26.04 34.79 10.83
C LEU A 272 26.81 36.01 10.33
N PRO A 273 27.71 35.84 9.35
CA PRO A 273 28.29 37.01 8.64
C PRO A 273 27.25 37.60 7.70
N GLU A 274 27.04 38.89 7.81
CA GLU A 274 26.44 39.76 6.79
C GLU A 274 27.34 39.76 5.56
N ASP A 275 26.73 39.93 4.37
CA ASP A 275 27.31 40.15 3.04
C ASP A 275 27.53 38.90 2.15
N ALA A 276 26.50 38.57 1.37
CA ALA A 276 26.66 37.98 0.05
C ALA A 276 25.64 38.58 -0.92
N GLU A 277 26.17 39.41 -1.84
CA GLU A 277 25.45 40.03 -2.95
C GLU A 277 24.86 38.99 -3.91
N TYR A 278 23.58 39.15 -4.26
CA TYR A 278 22.92 38.41 -5.34
C TYR A 278 23.26 39.04 -6.69
N GLU A 279 24.11 38.40 -7.46
CA GLU A 279 24.21 38.66 -8.91
C GLU A 279 23.07 37.98 -9.65
N SER A 280 22.28 38.79 -10.33
CA SER A 280 21.25 38.39 -11.29
C SER A 280 21.89 37.94 -12.60
N ILE A 281 21.72 36.67 -13.01
CA ILE A 281 22.01 36.25 -14.38
C ILE A 281 20.68 36.10 -15.12
N GLY A 282 20.42 37.11 -15.98
CA GLY A 282 19.41 37.03 -17.02
C GLY A 282 19.97 36.38 -18.27
N ARG A 283 19.22 35.43 -18.78
CA ARG A 283 18.82 35.18 -20.19
C ARG A 283 18.29 33.77 -20.33
#